data_76c3d9e68acc68557991fd4edda7ef23
#
_entry.id   76c3d9e68acc68557991fd4edda7ef23
#
_cell.length_a   1.000
_cell.length_b   1.000
_cell.length_c   1.000
_cell.angle_alpha   90.00
_cell.angle_beta   90.00
_cell.angle_gamma   90.00
#
_symmetry.space_group_name_H-M   'P 1'
#
loop_
_entity.id
_entity.type
_entity.pdbx_description
1 polymer ?
#
loop_
_entity_poly.entity_id
_entity_poly.type
_entity_poly.pdbx_seq_one_letter_code
_entity_poly.pdbx_strand_id
1 'polypeptide(L)'
;MDLKLKPIDEQVMVITGASSGIGLVTARHAARLGAQVVLAARNERDLSAAVERIRGDGGRAAYQVADVAAPAQVEAIAQTAIREFGRIDTWVNNAAVAMYGRIMELPIDDMRRQFDVNYWGHVYGSRVAVPHLKKQGGALINVASAVADRAIPLQGNYCAAKHAIKAFTDALRMELEDEGAPISVTLLKPGSTDTPFFEKARTYMGVEPQPVPPVYAPEIVARALIECAQRPIRDIVTGGMGKVLELADLTPRLADRVMEWSTFDSQKTDQPVSPDRKDNLYEPVEFDGGERGRTWKGRTKRTSLYTTAALHPGVTAAIAAATLGLGVATAGVMAQRARHAASRQAGDDQRLDMPVPNESP
;
A
#
# COMPACT_ATOMS: atom_id res chain seq x y z
N MET A 1 13.39 -21.52 4.33
CA MET A 1 12.22 -22.29 4.82
C MET A 1 11.05 -21.99 3.89
N ASP A 2 10.37 -23.02 3.37
CA ASP A 2 9.19 -22.80 2.52
C ASP A 2 7.99 -22.47 3.42
N LEU A 3 7.83 -21.18 3.77
CA LEU A 3 6.81 -20.71 4.69
C LEU A 3 5.45 -20.77 4.04
N LYS A 4 4.57 -21.62 4.54
CA LYS A 4 3.20 -21.77 4.07
C LYS A 4 2.24 -21.09 5.04
N LEU A 5 1.59 -20.01 4.59
CA LEU A 5 0.52 -19.33 5.33
C LEU A 5 -0.82 -20.03 5.07
N LYS A 6 -1.77 -19.87 5.99
CA LYS A 6 -3.13 -20.42 5.87
C LYS A 6 -3.95 -19.67 4.82
N PRO A 7 -4.95 -20.31 4.21
CA PRO A 7 -5.96 -19.59 3.47
C PRO A 7 -6.73 -18.62 4.37
N ILE A 8 -7.28 -17.55 3.78
CA ILE A 8 -7.84 -16.43 4.55
C ILE A 8 -9.06 -16.83 5.42
N ASP A 9 -9.85 -17.77 4.98
CA ASP A 9 -11.04 -18.30 5.67
C ASP A 9 -10.70 -19.11 6.94
N GLU A 10 -9.45 -19.53 7.09
CA GLU A 10 -8.95 -20.21 8.29
C GLU A 10 -8.23 -19.26 9.26
N GLN A 11 -8.15 -17.95 8.96
CA GLN A 11 -7.34 -17.00 9.72
C GLN A 11 -8.14 -16.19 10.74
N VAL A 12 -7.47 -15.87 11.85
CA VAL A 12 -7.82 -14.77 12.75
C VAL A 12 -6.90 -13.60 12.42
N MET A 13 -7.49 -12.50 11.92
CA MET A 13 -6.76 -11.32 11.48
C MET A 13 -7.02 -10.13 12.41
N VAL A 14 -5.98 -9.58 13.00
CA VAL A 14 -6.02 -8.34 13.79
C VAL A 14 -5.64 -7.16 12.92
N ILE A 15 -6.43 -6.08 12.94
CA ILE A 15 -6.20 -4.89 12.12
C ILE A 15 -6.31 -3.63 12.99
N THR A 16 -5.21 -2.89 13.14
CA THR A 16 -5.22 -1.60 13.83
C THR A 16 -5.63 -0.46 12.89
N GLY A 17 -6.27 0.60 13.41
CA GLY A 17 -6.80 1.70 12.60
C GLY A 17 -7.96 1.26 11.70
N ALA A 18 -8.81 0.35 12.19
CA ALA A 18 -9.85 -0.30 11.41
C ALA A 18 -11.24 0.34 11.52
N SER A 19 -11.38 1.52 12.16
CA SER A 19 -12.65 2.28 12.19
C SER A 19 -12.97 2.95 10.86
N SER A 20 -11.96 3.15 9.98
CA SER A 20 -12.16 3.84 8.69
C SER A 20 -11.11 3.45 7.63
N GLY A 21 -11.30 3.92 6.40
CA GLY A 21 -10.33 3.85 5.30
C GLY A 21 -9.81 2.46 5.01
N ILE A 22 -8.49 2.34 4.84
CA ILE A 22 -7.82 1.08 4.47
C ILE A 22 -8.13 -0.04 5.47
N GLY A 23 -8.06 0.24 6.78
CA GLY A 23 -8.28 -0.76 7.82
C GLY A 23 -9.70 -1.33 7.80
N LEU A 24 -10.71 -0.46 7.68
CA LEU A 24 -12.12 -0.85 7.60
C LEU A 24 -12.41 -1.67 6.34
N VAL A 25 -11.93 -1.21 5.17
CA VAL A 25 -12.11 -1.93 3.90
C VAL A 25 -11.44 -3.31 3.95
N THR A 26 -10.25 -3.39 4.57
CA THR A 26 -9.55 -4.67 4.74
C THR A 26 -10.31 -5.61 5.66
N ALA A 27 -10.80 -5.14 6.81
CA ALA A 27 -11.57 -5.94 7.74
C ALA A 27 -12.85 -6.51 7.10
N ARG A 28 -13.61 -5.67 6.41
CA ARG A 28 -14.83 -6.08 5.70
C ARG A 28 -14.54 -7.06 4.56
N HIS A 29 -13.45 -6.84 3.83
CA HIS A 29 -13.08 -7.74 2.73
C HIS A 29 -12.59 -9.10 3.27
N ALA A 30 -11.74 -9.13 4.30
CA ALA A 30 -11.27 -10.35 4.94
C ALA A 30 -12.44 -11.15 5.52
N ALA A 31 -13.36 -10.49 6.25
CA ALA A 31 -14.54 -11.15 6.80
C ALA A 31 -15.47 -11.75 5.74
N ARG A 32 -15.66 -11.07 4.60
CA ARG A 32 -16.43 -11.63 3.45
C ARG A 32 -15.75 -12.85 2.83
N LEU A 33 -14.45 -12.98 2.94
CA LEU A 33 -13.67 -14.14 2.51
C LEU A 33 -13.60 -15.25 3.58
N GLY A 34 -14.30 -15.10 4.71
CA GLY A 34 -14.39 -16.10 5.77
C GLY A 34 -13.46 -15.87 6.97
N ALA A 35 -12.54 -14.90 6.94
CA ALA A 35 -11.67 -14.60 8.08
C ALA A 35 -12.46 -14.16 9.32
N GLN A 36 -11.91 -14.48 10.49
CA GLN A 36 -12.33 -13.90 11.75
C GLN A 36 -11.50 -12.63 11.98
N VAL A 37 -12.15 -11.49 12.20
CA VAL A 37 -11.43 -10.20 12.24
C VAL A 37 -11.58 -9.52 13.60
N VAL A 38 -10.47 -8.96 14.10
CA VAL A 38 -10.46 -8.08 15.28
C VAL A 38 -10.08 -6.67 14.80
N LEU A 39 -11.02 -5.75 14.94
CA LEU A 39 -10.86 -4.35 14.58
C LEU A 39 -10.38 -3.56 15.78
N ALA A 40 -9.31 -2.78 15.66
CA ALA A 40 -8.84 -1.92 16.74
C ALA A 40 -8.69 -0.47 16.28
N ALA A 41 -9.21 0.47 17.06
CA ALA A 41 -9.08 1.92 16.87
C ALA A 41 -9.51 2.64 18.16
N ARG A 42 -9.45 3.99 18.18
CA ARG A 42 -9.88 4.79 19.33
C ARG A 42 -11.37 5.12 19.32
N ASN A 43 -12.01 5.16 18.15
CA ASN A 43 -13.44 5.50 18.00
C ASN A 43 -14.31 4.25 18.21
N GLU A 44 -14.89 4.10 19.39
CA GLU A 44 -15.73 2.96 19.76
C GLU A 44 -17.01 2.89 18.92
N ARG A 45 -17.67 4.02 18.70
CA ARG A 45 -18.91 4.09 17.93
C ARG A 45 -18.76 3.49 16.53
N ASP A 46 -17.71 3.92 15.82
CA ASP A 46 -17.50 3.47 14.44
C ASP A 46 -16.95 2.05 14.39
N LEU A 47 -16.18 1.60 15.41
CA LEU A 47 -15.78 0.19 15.57
C LEU A 47 -16.99 -0.72 15.79
N SER A 48 -17.88 -0.37 16.74
CA SER A 48 -19.11 -1.13 17.03
C SER A 48 -19.97 -1.25 15.79
N ALA A 49 -20.25 -0.13 15.11
CA ALA A 49 -21.04 -0.12 13.87
C ALA A 49 -20.40 -0.97 12.75
N ALA A 50 -19.07 -0.95 12.63
CA ALA A 50 -18.35 -1.78 11.65
C ALA A 50 -18.49 -3.28 11.97
N VAL A 51 -18.34 -3.67 13.23
CA VAL A 51 -18.49 -5.05 13.69
C VAL A 51 -19.92 -5.55 13.54
N GLU A 52 -20.91 -4.75 13.93
CA GLU A 52 -22.34 -5.09 13.75
C GLU A 52 -22.66 -5.33 12.28
N ARG A 53 -22.15 -4.48 11.39
CA ARG A 53 -22.35 -4.66 9.95
C ARG A 53 -21.68 -5.93 9.42
N ILE A 54 -20.42 -6.21 9.82
CA ILE A 54 -19.75 -7.44 9.42
C ILE A 54 -20.52 -8.68 9.90
N ARG A 55 -21.02 -8.66 11.16
CA ARG A 55 -21.82 -9.75 11.72
C ARG A 55 -23.17 -9.89 11.02
N GLY A 56 -23.82 -8.77 10.70
CA GLY A 56 -25.07 -8.74 9.93
C GLY A 56 -24.92 -9.31 8.51
N ASP A 57 -23.74 -9.16 7.91
CA ASP A 57 -23.38 -9.74 6.60
C ASP A 57 -22.93 -11.23 6.73
N GLY A 58 -23.02 -11.85 7.94
CA GLY A 58 -22.68 -13.25 8.20
C GLY A 58 -21.20 -13.48 8.56
N GLY A 59 -20.39 -12.43 8.67
CA GLY A 59 -18.98 -12.52 9.05
C GLY A 59 -18.75 -12.65 10.57
N ARG A 60 -17.54 -13.01 10.96
CA ARG A 60 -17.12 -13.12 12.37
C ARG A 60 -16.17 -11.99 12.70
N ALA A 61 -16.58 -11.08 13.58
CA ALA A 61 -15.82 -9.90 13.95
C ALA A 61 -15.93 -9.58 15.45
N ALA A 62 -14.86 -9.04 16.01
CA ALA A 62 -14.82 -8.43 17.33
C ALA A 62 -14.09 -7.08 17.25
N TYR A 63 -14.19 -6.24 18.27
CA TYR A 63 -13.40 -5.01 18.33
C TYR A 63 -12.76 -4.79 19.69
N GLN A 64 -11.71 -3.98 19.70
CA GLN A 64 -11.05 -3.47 20.88
C GLN A 64 -10.81 -1.96 20.72
N VAL A 65 -11.33 -1.16 21.64
CA VAL A 65 -10.98 0.25 21.71
C VAL A 65 -9.55 0.38 22.22
N ALA A 66 -8.67 0.98 21.42
CA ALA A 66 -7.26 1.11 21.78
C ALA A 66 -6.59 2.30 21.08
N ASP A 67 -5.76 3.02 21.82
CA ASP A 67 -4.72 3.88 21.28
C ASP A 67 -3.43 3.05 21.11
N VAL A 68 -2.94 2.93 19.89
CA VAL A 68 -1.72 2.15 19.61
C VAL A 68 -0.45 2.78 20.19
N ALA A 69 -0.50 4.02 20.62
CA ALA A 69 0.58 4.69 21.35
C ALA A 69 0.68 4.22 22.82
N ALA A 70 -0.31 3.49 23.32
CA ALA A 70 -0.34 2.97 24.70
C ALA A 70 -0.07 1.45 24.70
N PRO A 71 1.11 0.97 25.17
CA PRO A 71 1.49 -0.45 25.10
C PRO A 71 0.46 -1.40 25.73
N ALA A 72 -0.10 -1.04 26.89
CA ALA A 72 -1.11 -1.85 27.58
C ALA A 72 -2.41 -2.00 26.76
N GLN A 73 -2.78 -0.99 25.98
CA GLN A 73 -3.95 -1.07 25.11
C GLN A 73 -3.68 -1.91 23.85
N VAL A 74 -2.44 -1.93 23.36
CA VAL A 74 -2.04 -2.83 22.27
C VAL A 74 -2.08 -4.29 22.73
N GLU A 75 -1.62 -4.58 23.95
CA GLU A 75 -1.74 -5.91 24.54
C GLU A 75 -3.22 -6.35 24.65
N ALA A 76 -4.13 -5.45 25.05
CA ALA A 76 -5.55 -5.73 25.12
C ALA A 76 -6.16 -6.12 23.76
N ILE A 77 -5.62 -5.63 22.63
CA ILE A 77 -6.05 -6.06 21.29
C ILE A 77 -5.76 -7.55 21.08
N ALA A 78 -4.55 -8.00 21.44
CA ALA A 78 -4.18 -9.42 21.31
C ALA A 78 -5.02 -10.28 22.23
N GLN A 79 -5.22 -9.86 23.49
CA GLN A 79 -6.08 -10.56 24.46
C GLN A 79 -7.51 -10.71 23.92
N THR A 80 -8.05 -9.69 23.25
CA THR A 80 -9.36 -9.77 22.62
C THR A 80 -9.37 -10.83 21.50
N ALA A 81 -8.35 -10.87 20.63
CA ALA A 81 -8.27 -11.89 19.58
C ALA A 81 -8.21 -13.32 20.17
N ILE A 82 -7.42 -13.51 21.23
CA ILE A 82 -7.30 -14.82 21.91
C ILE A 82 -8.60 -15.21 22.62
N ARG A 83 -9.25 -14.28 23.31
CA ARG A 83 -10.52 -14.51 24.01
C ARG A 83 -11.66 -14.86 23.04
N GLU A 84 -11.80 -14.13 21.94
CA GLU A 84 -12.92 -14.28 21.00
C GLU A 84 -12.71 -15.44 20.01
N PHE A 85 -11.45 -15.66 19.58
CA PHE A 85 -11.14 -16.56 18.46
C PHE A 85 -10.03 -17.57 18.74
N GLY A 86 -9.40 -17.54 19.92
CA GLY A 86 -8.43 -18.52 20.39
C GLY A 86 -7.00 -18.38 19.82
N ARG A 87 -6.78 -17.51 18.81
CA ARG A 87 -5.50 -17.42 18.10
C ARG A 87 -5.31 -16.09 17.35
N ILE A 88 -4.11 -15.89 16.82
CA ILE A 88 -3.78 -14.82 15.89
C ILE A 88 -2.97 -15.45 14.74
N ASP A 89 -3.45 -15.33 13.50
CA ASP A 89 -2.74 -15.80 12.30
C ASP A 89 -2.13 -14.66 11.49
N THR A 90 -2.78 -13.49 11.49
CA THR A 90 -2.27 -12.29 10.83
C THR A 90 -2.45 -11.07 11.74
N TRP A 91 -1.39 -10.26 11.84
CA TRP A 91 -1.44 -8.96 12.51
C TRP A 91 -1.07 -7.85 11.55
N VAL A 92 -1.96 -6.85 11.40
CA VAL A 92 -1.77 -5.69 10.53
C VAL A 92 -1.60 -4.43 11.36
N ASN A 93 -0.39 -3.90 11.41
CA ASN A 93 -0.11 -2.57 11.93
C ASN A 93 -0.44 -1.54 10.85
N ASN A 94 -1.65 -0.96 10.92
CA ASN A 94 -2.13 0.00 9.92
C ASN A 94 -2.50 1.37 10.54
N ALA A 95 -2.74 1.44 11.84
CA ALA A 95 -3.09 2.71 12.52
C ALA A 95 -2.04 3.79 12.25
N ALA A 96 -2.49 4.98 11.85
CA ALA A 96 -1.64 6.13 11.62
C ALA A 96 -2.43 7.45 11.72
N VAL A 97 -1.72 8.53 12.03
CA VAL A 97 -2.21 9.91 11.99
C VAL A 97 -1.34 10.76 11.08
N ALA A 98 -1.91 11.81 10.49
CA ALA A 98 -1.18 12.74 9.66
C ALA A 98 -1.13 14.14 10.27
N MET A 99 -0.06 14.86 9.92
CA MET A 99 0.13 16.27 10.22
C MET A 99 0.78 16.95 9.01
N TYR A 100 0.26 18.10 8.64
CA TYR A 100 0.73 18.90 7.50
C TYR A 100 1.23 20.26 7.95
N GLY A 101 2.41 20.64 7.49
CA GLY A 101 3.03 21.93 7.77
C GLY A 101 4.51 21.93 7.46
N ARG A 102 5.12 23.10 7.48
CA ARG A 102 6.59 23.23 7.38
C ARG A 102 7.24 22.73 8.66
N ILE A 103 8.29 21.94 8.57
CA ILE A 103 8.93 21.28 9.72
C ILE A 103 9.25 22.27 10.84
N MET A 104 9.75 23.46 10.50
CA MET A 104 10.13 24.47 11.48
C MET A 104 8.96 25.18 12.17
N GLU A 105 7.74 24.97 11.66
CA GLU A 105 6.51 25.56 12.20
C GLU A 105 5.69 24.56 13.03
N LEU A 106 6.08 23.26 13.03
CA LEU A 106 5.36 22.22 13.75
C LEU A 106 5.74 22.21 15.24
N PRO A 107 4.76 22.18 16.17
CA PRO A 107 5.02 21.97 17.58
C PRO A 107 5.71 20.63 17.84
N ILE A 108 6.73 20.63 18.67
CA ILE A 108 7.53 19.44 19.00
C ILE A 108 6.66 18.34 19.63
N ASP A 109 5.71 18.70 20.49
CA ASP A 109 4.85 17.72 21.14
C ASP A 109 3.91 17.04 20.15
N ASP A 110 3.42 17.75 19.12
CA ASP A 110 2.64 17.16 18.04
C ASP A 110 3.51 16.22 17.17
N MET A 111 4.78 16.59 16.93
CA MET A 111 5.73 15.73 16.23
C MET A 111 5.99 14.44 17.01
N ARG A 112 6.18 14.53 18.34
CA ARG A 112 6.33 13.36 19.23
C ARG A 112 5.09 12.49 19.20
N ARG A 113 3.90 13.10 19.37
CA ARG A 113 2.63 12.37 19.33
C ARG A 113 2.42 11.63 18.01
N GLN A 114 2.75 12.23 16.88
CA GLN A 114 2.69 11.55 15.60
C GLN A 114 3.64 10.35 15.52
N PHE A 115 4.84 10.46 16.09
CA PHE A 115 5.80 9.35 16.20
C PHE A 115 5.30 8.24 17.12
N ASP A 116 4.69 8.59 18.26
CA ASP A 116 4.12 7.62 19.20
C ASP A 116 3.06 6.74 18.53
N VAL A 117 2.19 7.36 17.74
CA VAL A 117 1.17 6.61 17.00
C VAL A 117 1.77 5.85 15.81
N ASN A 118 2.52 6.54 14.94
CA ASN A 118 2.92 5.99 13.65
C ASN A 118 4.09 5.00 13.75
N TYR A 119 5.08 5.26 14.60
CA TYR A 119 6.24 4.40 14.76
C TYR A 119 6.11 3.47 15.96
N TRP A 120 5.94 4.03 17.17
CA TRP A 120 5.89 3.20 18.38
C TRP A 120 4.68 2.28 18.38
N GLY A 121 3.53 2.71 17.83
CA GLY A 121 2.38 1.84 17.66
C GLY A 121 2.67 0.60 16.81
N HIS A 122 3.50 0.71 15.76
CA HIS A 122 3.95 -0.44 14.96
C HIS A 122 4.94 -1.32 15.74
N VAL A 123 5.84 -0.73 16.51
CA VAL A 123 6.78 -1.46 17.38
C VAL A 123 6.01 -2.26 18.43
N TYR A 124 5.07 -1.64 19.14
CA TYR A 124 4.27 -2.32 20.17
C TYR A 124 3.42 -3.44 19.57
N GLY A 125 2.73 -3.17 18.45
CA GLY A 125 1.94 -4.19 17.75
C GLY A 125 2.78 -5.37 17.29
N SER A 126 3.96 -5.12 16.76
CA SER A 126 4.90 -6.18 16.35
C SER A 126 5.39 -7.00 17.53
N ARG A 127 5.77 -6.35 18.65
CA ARG A 127 6.23 -7.02 19.87
C ARG A 127 5.13 -7.88 20.51
N VAL A 128 3.89 -7.45 20.45
CA VAL A 128 2.73 -8.21 20.95
C VAL A 128 2.38 -9.36 20.01
N ALA A 129 2.41 -9.16 18.70
CA ALA A 129 2.02 -10.17 17.71
C ALA A 129 3.03 -11.32 17.60
N VAL A 130 4.33 -11.03 17.58
CA VAL A 130 5.40 -12.01 17.32
C VAL A 130 5.35 -13.24 18.23
N PRO A 131 5.17 -13.15 19.58
CA PRO A 131 5.04 -14.31 20.45
C PRO A 131 3.88 -15.25 20.11
N HIS A 132 2.76 -14.71 19.62
CA HIS A 132 1.61 -15.51 19.17
C HIS A 132 1.89 -16.15 17.81
N LEU A 133 2.44 -15.40 16.86
CA LEU A 133 2.76 -15.89 15.51
C LEU A 133 3.86 -16.94 15.52
N LYS A 134 4.85 -16.86 16.42
CA LYS A 134 5.91 -17.89 16.58
C LYS A 134 5.35 -19.27 16.92
N LYS A 135 4.22 -19.36 17.64
CA LYS A 135 3.65 -20.64 18.10
C LYS A 135 3.07 -21.49 16.96
N GLN A 136 2.58 -20.88 15.91
CA GLN A 136 1.79 -21.58 14.90
C GLN A 136 2.05 -21.12 13.46
N GLY A 137 2.96 -20.20 13.26
CA GLY A 137 3.18 -19.53 12.00
C GLY A 137 2.16 -18.41 11.73
N GLY A 138 2.47 -17.50 10.82
CA GLY A 138 1.55 -16.46 10.43
C GLY A 138 2.20 -15.27 9.74
N ALA A 139 1.45 -14.18 9.58
CA ALA A 139 1.88 -12.97 8.91
C ALA A 139 1.87 -11.75 9.84
N LEU A 140 2.95 -10.99 9.83
CA LEU A 140 3.06 -9.65 10.40
C LEU A 140 3.19 -8.65 9.28
N ILE A 141 2.23 -7.73 9.15
CA ILE A 141 2.20 -6.76 8.06
C ILE A 141 2.28 -5.35 8.62
N ASN A 142 3.34 -4.62 8.30
CA ASN A 142 3.53 -3.23 8.67
C ASN A 142 3.17 -2.32 7.50
N VAL A 143 2.15 -1.47 7.70
CA VAL A 143 1.70 -0.51 6.69
C VAL A 143 2.50 0.79 6.81
N ALA A 144 3.50 0.93 5.97
CA ALA A 144 4.29 2.15 5.84
C ALA A 144 3.59 3.18 4.91
N SER A 145 4.26 3.60 3.87
CA SER A 145 3.76 4.50 2.81
C SER A 145 4.77 4.52 1.66
N ALA A 146 4.35 4.96 0.48
CA ALA A 146 5.27 5.30 -0.60
C ALA A 146 6.32 6.35 -0.19
N VAL A 147 5.99 7.24 0.75
CA VAL A 147 6.93 8.23 1.31
C VAL A 147 7.87 7.66 2.38
N ALA A 148 7.92 6.33 2.56
CA ALA A 148 8.96 5.66 3.33
C ALA A 148 10.27 5.44 2.55
N ASP A 149 10.26 5.68 1.24
CA ASP A 149 11.44 5.61 0.38
C ASP A 149 11.92 7.02 0.01
N ARG A 150 11.00 7.97 -0.20
CA ARG A 150 11.34 9.36 -0.51
C ARG A 150 10.43 10.32 0.24
N ALA A 151 11.03 11.27 0.97
CA ALA A 151 10.28 12.32 1.67
C ALA A 151 9.71 13.36 0.69
N ILE A 152 8.57 13.96 1.10
CA ILE A 152 7.94 15.07 0.41
C ILE A 152 7.78 16.28 1.36
N PRO A 153 7.79 17.52 0.86
CA PRO A 153 7.56 18.70 1.69
C PRO A 153 6.20 18.65 2.38
N LEU A 154 6.05 19.44 3.43
CA LEU A 154 4.84 19.59 4.28
C LEU A 154 4.44 18.35 5.08
N GLN A 155 5.08 17.21 4.85
CA GLN A 155 4.87 15.96 5.61
C GLN A 155 6.17 15.40 6.20
N GLY A 156 7.18 16.22 6.47
CA GLY A 156 8.51 15.77 6.85
C GLY A 156 8.53 14.84 8.06
N ASN A 157 7.77 15.16 9.12
CA ASN A 157 7.68 14.30 10.31
C ASN A 157 6.96 12.97 10.04
N TYR A 158 5.90 12.99 9.22
CA TYR A 158 5.22 11.78 8.76
C TYR A 158 6.15 10.89 7.93
N CYS A 159 6.89 11.48 6.99
CA CYS A 159 7.88 10.76 6.18
C CYS A 159 8.96 10.13 7.06
N ALA A 160 9.49 10.85 8.05
CA ALA A 160 10.48 10.34 9.00
C ALA A 160 9.96 9.11 9.76
N ALA A 161 8.72 9.16 10.28
CA ALA A 161 8.09 8.01 10.95
C ALA A 161 7.93 6.81 10.00
N LYS A 162 7.55 7.04 8.73
CA LYS A 162 7.38 5.97 7.74
C LYS A 162 8.72 5.37 7.27
N HIS A 163 9.80 6.14 7.21
CA HIS A 163 11.18 5.63 7.02
C HIS A 163 11.61 4.78 8.23
N ALA A 164 11.31 5.22 9.45
CA ALA A 164 11.61 4.48 10.67
C ALA A 164 10.89 3.11 10.69
N ILE A 165 9.61 3.05 10.27
CA ILE A 165 8.87 1.78 10.11
C ILE A 165 9.55 0.85 9.11
N LYS A 166 10.02 1.37 7.97
CA LYS A 166 10.75 0.57 6.97
C LYS A 166 12.00 -0.05 7.58
N ALA A 167 12.85 0.76 8.19
CA ALA A 167 14.09 0.29 8.81
C ALA A 167 13.81 -0.74 9.93
N PHE A 168 12.84 -0.49 10.79
CA PHE A 168 12.40 -1.41 11.84
C PHE A 168 11.90 -2.75 11.25
N THR A 169 11.09 -2.68 10.21
CA THR A 169 10.53 -3.90 9.58
C THR A 169 11.62 -4.74 8.91
N ASP A 170 12.59 -4.10 8.26
CA ASP A 170 13.70 -4.79 7.63
C ASP A 170 14.59 -5.51 8.67
N ALA A 171 14.92 -4.83 9.78
CA ALA A 171 15.70 -5.42 10.88
C ALA A 171 14.93 -6.58 11.53
N LEU A 172 13.67 -6.37 11.91
CA LEU A 172 12.84 -7.40 12.55
C LEU A 172 12.69 -8.65 11.67
N ARG A 173 12.56 -8.47 10.35
CA ARG A 173 12.48 -9.59 9.41
C ARG A 173 13.74 -10.44 9.46
N MET A 174 14.92 -9.80 9.35
CA MET A 174 16.21 -10.50 9.38
C MET A 174 16.44 -11.26 10.71
N GLU A 175 16.07 -10.64 11.83
CA GLU A 175 16.17 -11.25 13.16
C GLU A 175 15.26 -12.51 13.29
N LEU A 176 14.01 -12.41 12.81
CA LEU A 176 13.07 -13.52 12.84
C LEU A 176 13.43 -14.64 11.86
N GLU A 177 14.04 -14.31 10.72
CA GLU A 177 14.57 -15.28 9.76
C GLU A 177 15.79 -16.02 10.34
N ASP A 178 16.72 -15.32 11.03
CA ASP A 178 17.86 -15.91 11.73
C ASP A 178 17.43 -16.87 12.84
N GLU A 179 16.38 -16.51 13.58
CA GLU A 179 15.77 -17.38 14.59
C GLU A 179 15.01 -18.59 13.98
N GLY A 180 14.82 -18.66 12.68
CA GLY A 180 13.98 -19.66 12.02
C GLY A 180 12.50 -19.57 12.37
N ALA A 181 12.01 -18.39 12.77
CA ALA A 181 10.63 -18.17 13.15
C ALA A 181 9.69 -18.34 11.94
N PRO A 182 8.55 -19.07 12.07
CA PRO A 182 7.64 -19.32 10.97
C PRO A 182 6.73 -18.10 10.68
N ILE A 183 7.31 -16.92 10.54
CA ILE A 183 6.58 -15.64 10.40
C ILE A 183 6.95 -14.96 9.08
N SER A 184 5.94 -14.65 8.26
CA SER A 184 6.10 -13.73 7.12
C SER A 184 6.04 -12.29 7.61
N VAL A 185 7.13 -11.54 7.48
CA VAL A 185 7.16 -10.10 7.81
C VAL A 185 7.10 -9.28 6.54
N THR A 186 6.00 -8.58 6.33
CA THR A 186 5.76 -7.78 5.13
C THR A 186 5.79 -6.28 5.43
N LEU A 187 6.48 -5.51 4.57
CA LEU A 187 6.36 -4.06 4.49
C LEU A 187 5.42 -3.69 3.35
N LEU A 188 4.24 -3.14 3.65
CA LEU A 188 3.31 -2.67 2.65
C LEU A 188 3.39 -1.14 2.54
N LYS A 189 3.59 -0.62 1.33
CA LYS A 189 3.78 0.82 1.05
C LYS A 189 2.65 1.35 0.15
N PRO A 190 1.55 1.87 0.73
CA PRO A 190 0.49 2.49 -0.06
C PRO A 190 0.94 3.80 -0.72
N GLY A 191 0.52 4.02 -1.97
CA GLY A 191 0.44 5.35 -2.55
C GLY A 191 -0.74 6.15 -1.99
N SER A 192 -0.97 7.36 -2.50
CA SER A 192 -2.11 8.18 -2.10
C SER A 192 -3.42 7.40 -2.27
N THR A 193 -4.17 7.27 -1.19
CA THR A 193 -5.38 6.44 -1.13
C THR A 193 -6.57 7.30 -0.71
N ASP A 194 -7.68 7.16 -1.42
CA ASP A 194 -8.94 7.87 -1.17
C ASP A 194 -9.60 7.37 0.12
N THR A 195 -9.27 8.02 1.23
CA THR A 195 -9.73 7.67 2.58
C THR A 195 -9.94 8.95 3.40
N PRO A 196 -10.67 8.89 4.54
CA PRO A 196 -10.84 10.03 5.45
C PRO A 196 -9.55 10.51 6.14
N PHE A 197 -8.41 9.89 5.85
CA PHE A 197 -7.11 10.18 6.48
C PHE A 197 -6.72 11.65 6.37
N PHE A 198 -6.95 12.28 5.21
CA PHE A 198 -6.60 13.68 4.95
C PHE A 198 -7.53 14.65 5.68
N GLU A 199 -8.79 14.30 5.79
CA GLU A 199 -9.80 15.10 6.47
C GLU A 199 -9.58 15.18 8.00
N LYS A 200 -8.99 14.13 8.56
CA LYS A 200 -8.68 13.99 9.99
C LYS A 200 -7.26 14.47 10.35
N ALA A 201 -6.45 14.79 9.35
CA ALA A 201 -5.07 15.21 9.58
C ALA A 201 -5.01 16.58 10.26
N ARG A 202 -4.11 16.78 11.21
CA ARG A 202 -3.79 18.12 11.72
C ARG A 202 -3.09 18.94 10.64
N THR A 203 -3.46 20.21 10.47
CA THR A 203 -2.85 21.05 9.44
C THR A 203 -2.43 22.40 9.98
N TYR A 204 -1.24 22.82 9.61
CA TYR A 204 -0.63 24.13 9.86
C TYR A 204 -0.46 24.92 8.57
N MET A 205 -1.07 24.44 7.45
CA MET A 205 -0.98 25.10 6.15
C MET A 205 -1.97 26.26 5.95
N GLY A 206 -2.92 26.44 6.88
CA GLY A 206 -4.01 27.41 6.74
C GLY A 206 -5.12 26.97 5.77
N VAL A 207 -4.94 25.87 5.05
CA VAL A 207 -5.92 25.29 4.13
C VAL A 207 -6.10 23.79 4.38
N GLU A 208 -7.24 23.23 3.93
CA GLU A 208 -7.51 21.81 4.05
C GLU A 208 -6.52 20.99 3.21
N PRO A 209 -5.96 19.90 3.75
CA PRO A 209 -5.07 19.02 3.01
C PRO A 209 -5.83 18.10 2.07
N GLN A 210 -5.16 17.69 0.98
CA GLN A 210 -5.67 16.68 0.06
C GLN A 210 -4.58 15.68 -0.35
N PRO A 211 -4.98 14.49 -0.85
CA PRO A 211 -4.03 13.49 -1.33
C PRO A 211 -3.28 13.96 -2.59
N VAL A 212 -1.99 13.66 -2.67
CA VAL A 212 -1.18 13.90 -3.88
C VAL A 212 -1.60 12.92 -4.98
N PRO A 213 -1.99 13.37 -6.18
CA PRO A 213 -2.32 12.47 -7.29
C PRO A 213 -1.10 11.65 -7.77
N PRO A 214 -1.33 10.46 -8.31
CA PRO A 214 -2.59 9.76 -8.55
C PRO A 214 -3.16 9.12 -7.28
N VAL A 215 -4.48 9.24 -7.09
CA VAL A 215 -5.19 8.72 -5.92
C VAL A 215 -5.85 7.38 -6.26
N TYR A 216 -5.68 6.39 -5.39
CA TYR A 216 -6.15 5.03 -5.56
C TYR A 216 -7.26 4.68 -4.56
N ALA A 217 -8.12 3.76 -4.96
CA ALA A 217 -9.18 3.23 -4.12
C ALA A 217 -8.60 2.35 -2.98
N PRO A 218 -9.12 2.43 -1.75
CA PRO A 218 -8.62 1.65 -0.61
C PRO A 218 -8.72 0.13 -0.82
N GLU A 219 -9.61 -0.35 -1.69
CA GLU A 219 -9.73 -1.77 -2.05
C GLU A 219 -8.48 -2.32 -2.72
N ILE A 220 -7.67 -1.49 -3.37
CA ILE A 220 -6.38 -1.93 -3.96
C ILE A 220 -5.41 -2.31 -2.83
N VAL A 221 -5.37 -1.50 -1.77
CA VAL A 221 -4.52 -1.76 -0.60
C VAL A 221 -5.05 -2.95 0.19
N ALA A 222 -6.37 -3.03 0.40
CA ALA A 222 -7.02 -4.14 1.10
C ALA A 222 -6.74 -5.49 0.43
N ARG A 223 -6.84 -5.57 -0.90
CA ARG A 223 -6.48 -6.80 -1.64
C ARG A 223 -5.01 -7.17 -1.44
N ALA A 224 -4.11 -6.19 -1.48
CA ALA A 224 -2.69 -6.45 -1.23
C ALA A 224 -2.43 -6.97 0.19
N LEU A 225 -3.11 -6.42 1.21
CA LEU A 225 -3.04 -6.90 2.60
C LEU A 225 -3.52 -8.35 2.73
N ILE A 226 -4.61 -8.71 2.07
CA ILE A 226 -5.15 -10.08 2.07
C ILE A 226 -4.20 -11.06 1.37
N GLU A 227 -3.58 -10.66 0.26
CA GLU A 227 -2.58 -11.48 -0.42
C GLU A 227 -1.34 -11.69 0.46
N CYS A 228 -0.86 -10.64 1.16
CA CYS A 228 0.25 -10.74 2.10
C CYS A 228 -0.07 -11.62 3.32
N ALA A 229 -1.35 -11.74 3.70
CA ALA A 229 -1.79 -12.63 4.76
C ALA A 229 -1.78 -14.12 4.32
N GLN A 230 -1.86 -14.41 3.03
CA GLN A 230 -1.93 -15.77 2.49
C GLN A 230 -0.64 -16.26 1.85
N ARG A 231 0.24 -15.35 1.46
CA ARG A 231 1.52 -15.65 0.80
C ARG A 231 2.65 -14.81 1.37
N PRO A 232 3.82 -15.39 1.62
CA PRO A 232 4.99 -14.63 2.03
C PRO A 232 5.38 -13.61 0.96
N ILE A 233 5.25 -12.33 1.28
CA ILE A 233 5.66 -11.21 0.42
C ILE A 233 6.52 -10.30 1.27
N ARG A 234 7.78 -10.06 0.83
CA ARG A 234 8.70 -9.21 1.58
C ARG A 234 8.26 -7.75 1.58
N ASP A 235 8.08 -7.17 0.40
CA ASP A 235 7.72 -5.77 0.21
C ASP A 235 6.68 -5.65 -0.91
N ILE A 236 5.69 -4.80 -0.71
CA ILE A 236 4.69 -4.50 -1.73
C ILE A 236 4.37 -3.01 -1.76
N VAL A 237 4.44 -2.41 -2.93
CA VAL A 237 3.97 -1.05 -3.18
C VAL A 237 2.60 -1.13 -3.84
N THR A 238 1.62 -0.40 -3.34
CA THR A 238 0.32 -0.28 -4.01
C THR A 238 0.19 1.07 -4.69
N GLY A 239 -0.12 1.04 -5.99
CA GLY A 239 -0.05 2.22 -6.86
C GLY A 239 1.35 2.43 -7.45
N GLY A 240 1.44 2.71 -8.75
CA GLY A 240 2.72 2.75 -9.48
C GLY A 240 3.65 3.90 -9.05
N MET A 241 3.11 5.00 -8.49
CA MET A 241 3.93 6.16 -8.10
C MET A 241 4.92 5.85 -6.98
N GLY A 242 4.60 4.95 -6.06
CA GLY A 242 5.52 4.58 -4.99
C GLY A 242 6.82 3.96 -5.50
N LYS A 243 6.78 3.23 -6.63
CA LYS A 243 7.99 2.68 -7.27
C LYS A 243 8.83 3.78 -7.92
N VAL A 244 8.19 4.81 -8.44
CA VAL A 244 8.88 6.00 -8.97
C VAL A 244 9.63 6.74 -7.84
N LEU A 245 9.01 6.86 -6.67
CA LEU A 245 9.65 7.46 -5.49
C LEU A 245 10.84 6.65 -4.99
N GLU A 246 10.74 5.33 -4.99
CA GLU A 246 11.86 4.43 -4.63
C GLU A 246 13.06 4.60 -5.59
N LEU A 247 12.81 4.71 -6.90
CA LEU A 247 13.86 4.94 -7.90
C LEU A 247 14.41 6.38 -7.87
N ALA A 248 13.68 7.34 -7.35
CA ALA A 248 14.09 8.73 -7.30
C ALA A 248 15.33 8.96 -6.42
N ASP A 249 15.64 8.05 -5.49
CA ASP A 249 16.86 8.10 -4.67
C ASP A 249 18.16 7.88 -5.48
N LEU A 250 18.06 7.34 -6.68
CA LEU A 250 19.22 7.24 -7.58
C LEU A 250 19.68 8.61 -8.12
N THR A 251 18.79 9.60 -8.10
CA THR A 251 19.07 10.97 -8.57
C THR A 251 18.51 12.00 -7.57
N PRO A 252 19.08 12.11 -6.34
CA PRO A 252 18.45 12.83 -5.23
C PRO A 252 18.21 14.32 -5.52
N ARG A 253 19.15 15.02 -6.17
CA ARG A 253 19.00 16.45 -6.53
C ARG A 253 17.87 16.71 -7.54
N LEU A 254 17.72 15.83 -8.52
CA LEU A 254 16.62 15.91 -9.47
C LEU A 254 15.30 15.62 -8.79
N ALA A 255 15.26 14.58 -7.95
CA ALA A 255 14.11 14.22 -7.16
C ALA A 255 13.67 15.37 -6.22
N ASP A 256 14.60 16.07 -5.55
CA ASP A 256 14.28 17.24 -4.72
C ASP A 256 13.54 18.30 -5.53
N ARG A 257 14.09 18.69 -6.69
CA ARG A 257 13.45 19.70 -7.56
C ARG A 257 12.06 19.30 -8.04
N VAL A 258 11.89 18.02 -8.39
CA VAL A 258 10.58 17.48 -8.81
C VAL A 258 9.60 17.52 -7.64
N MET A 259 10.02 17.12 -6.44
CA MET A 259 9.15 17.16 -5.26
C MET A 259 8.82 18.60 -4.86
N GLU A 260 9.79 19.52 -4.86
CA GLU A 260 9.54 20.94 -4.62
C GLU A 260 8.51 21.51 -5.60
N TRP A 261 8.67 21.26 -6.90
CA TRP A 261 7.79 21.79 -7.91
C TRP A 261 6.38 21.16 -7.88
N SER A 262 6.26 19.85 -7.60
CA SER A 262 5.01 19.12 -7.79
C SER A 262 4.20 18.91 -6.51
N THR A 263 4.82 18.94 -5.33
CA THR A 263 4.13 18.46 -4.12
C THR A 263 3.73 19.57 -3.14
N PHE A 264 4.27 20.79 -3.22
CA PHE A 264 3.84 21.86 -2.32
C PHE A 264 2.37 22.26 -2.53
N ASP A 265 1.96 22.46 -3.76
CA ASP A 265 0.59 22.92 -4.06
C ASP A 265 -0.40 21.75 -4.24
N SER A 266 0.07 20.60 -4.73
CA SER A 266 -0.81 19.44 -4.91
C SER A 266 -1.35 18.85 -3.59
N GLN A 267 -0.78 19.22 -2.44
CA GLN A 267 -1.26 18.82 -1.11
C GLN A 267 -2.28 19.78 -0.50
N LYS A 268 -2.50 20.93 -1.12
CA LYS A 268 -3.39 21.98 -0.62
C LYS A 268 -4.68 22.01 -1.42
N THR A 269 -5.77 22.27 -0.75
CA THR A 269 -7.02 22.69 -1.40
C THR A 269 -7.13 24.21 -1.40
N ASP A 270 -8.12 24.76 -2.12
CA ASP A 270 -8.48 26.18 -2.06
C ASP A 270 -9.37 26.51 -0.85
N GLN A 271 -9.68 25.53 0.01
CA GLN A 271 -10.57 25.70 1.15
C GLN A 271 -9.77 26.09 2.38
N PRO A 272 -10.05 27.25 3.00
CA PRO A 272 -9.47 27.60 4.29
C PRO A 272 -9.86 26.57 5.36
N VAL A 273 -8.98 26.37 6.35
CA VAL A 273 -9.28 25.56 7.52
C VAL A 273 -10.43 26.17 8.30
N SER A 274 -11.48 25.40 8.58
CA SER A 274 -12.56 25.85 9.45
C SER A 274 -12.05 26.06 10.88
N PRO A 275 -12.47 27.13 11.59
CA PRO A 275 -12.13 27.31 13.01
C PRO A 275 -12.55 26.14 13.90
N ASP A 276 -13.66 25.47 13.55
CA ASP A 276 -14.20 24.31 14.30
C ASP A 276 -13.66 22.96 13.81
N ARG A 277 -12.64 22.97 12.96
CA ARG A 277 -12.04 21.75 12.42
C ARG A 277 -11.45 20.90 13.54
N LYS A 278 -11.95 19.67 13.66
CA LYS A 278 -11.39 18.65 14.56
C LYS A 278 -10.37 17.80 13.79
N ASP A 279 -9.31 17.40 14.45
CA ASP A 279 -8.31 16.46 13.94
C ASP A 279 -8.18 15.24 14.87
N ASN A 280 -7.49 14.21 14.40
CA ASN A 280 -7.36 12.96 15.14
C ASN A 280 -5.97 12.74 15.76
N LEU A 281 -5.16 13.77 15.92
CA LEU A 281 -3.81 13.60 16.44
C LEU A 281 -3.80 13.09 17.89
N TYR A 282 -4.58 13.71 18.76
CA TYR A 282 -4.69 13.33 20.17
C TYR A 282 -5.97 12.54 20.45
N GLU A 283 -7.12 13.07 20.05
CA GLU A 283 -8.43 12.49 20.33
C GLU A 283 -9.08 11.93 19.06
N PRO A 284 -9.89 10.88 19.14
CA PRO A 284 -10.65 10.42 17.99
C PRO A 284 -11.68 11.48 17.58
N VAL A 285 -11.90 11.63 16.28
CA VAL A 285 -13.03 12.43 15.79
C VAL A 285 -14.35 11.67 16.02
N GLU A 286 -15.44 12.40 16.28
CA GLU A 286 -16.75 11.79 16.58
C GLU A 286 -17.28 10.92 15.44
N PHE A 287 -16.94 11.28 14.21
CA PHE A 287 -17.34 10.56 13.02
C PHE A 287 -16.12 10.30 12.13
N ASP A 288 -15.74 9.05 12.00
CA ASP A 288 -14.52 8.62 11.32
C ASP A 288 -14.61 8.63 9.78
N GLY A 289 -15.80 8.88 9.21
CA GLY A 289 -16.01 9.13 7.77
C GLY A 289 -16.10 7.91 6.89
N GLY A 290 -15.99 6.69 7.43
CA GLY A 290 -16.20 5.45 6.67
C GLY A 290 -15.00 5.05 5.79
N GLU A 291 -15.28 4.45 4.63
CA GLU A 291 -14.25 3.84 3.78
C GLU A 291 -13.50 4.85 2.91
N ARG A 292 -14.18 5.92 2.47
CA ARG A 292 -13.67 6.91 1.52
C ARG A 292 -13.65 8.31 2.08
N GLY A 293 -12.72 9.11 1.56
CA GLY A 293 -12.69 10.55 1.80
C GLY A 293 -13.84 11.29 1.10
N ARG A 294 -14.15 12.48 1.61
CA ARG A 294 -15.17 13.39 1.07
C ARG A 294 -14.58 14.64 0.42
N THR A 295 -13.34 14.98 0.77
CA THR A 295 -12.66 16.19 0.28
C THR A 295 -12.03 16.01 -1.10
N TRP A 296 -11.63 14.77 -1.46
CA TRP A 296 -11.05 14.49 -2.75
C TRP A 296 -12.09 14.54 -3.87
N LYS A 297 -11.98 15.54 -4.73
CA LYS A 297 -12.89 15.76 -5.89
C LYS A 297 -12.32 15.23 -7.20
N GLY A 298 -11.06 14.78 -7.20
CA GLY A 298 -10.40 14.26 -8.39
C GLY A 298 -10.78 12.81 -8.69
N ARG A 299 -10.22 12.28 -9.79
CA ARG A 299 -10.48 10.91 -10.22
C ARG A 299 -9.75 9.90 -9.33
N THR A 300 -10.49 9.03 -8.69
CA THR A 300 -9.95 7.87 -7.94
C THR A 300 -9.78 6.68 -8.88
N LYS A 301 -8.54 6.14 -8.96
CA LYS A 301 -8.23 4.93 -9.73
C LYS A 301 -8.68 3.69 -8.97
N ARG A 302 -9.60 2.92 -9.55
CA ARG A 302 -10.14 1.68 -8.96
C ARG A 302 -9.29 0.44 -9.24
N THR A 303 -8.32 0.56 -10.16
CA THR A 303 -7.40 -0.51 -10.55
C THR A 303 -5.97 0.02 -10.62
N SER A 304 -5.00 -0.85 -10.39
CA SER A 304 -3.58 -0.57 -10.58
C SER A 304 -2.94 -1.78 -11.26
N LEU A 305 -2.59 -1.64 -12.54
CA LEU A 305 -1.88 -2.69 -13.29
C LEU A 305 -0.57 -3.04 -12.61
N TYR A 306 0.15 -2.04 -12.09
CA TYR A 306 1.38 -2.25 -11.35
C TYR A 306 1.15 -3.16 -10.11
N THR A 307 0.17 -2.83 -9.27
CA THR A 307 -0.14 -3.62 -8.07
C THR A 307 -0.55 -5.04 -8.45
N THR A 308 -1.39 -5.20 -9.47
CA THR A 308 -1.81 -6.52 -9.96
C THR A 308 -0.61 -7.34 -10.44
N ALA A 309 0.29 -6.74 -11.21
CA ALA A 309 1.50 -7.38 -11.70
C ALA A 309 2.44 -7.79 -10.54
N ALA A 310 2.62 -6.91 -9.55
CA ALA A 310 3.45 -7.17 -8.38
C ALA A 310 2.90 -8.29 -7.48
N LEU A 311 1.57 -8.39 -7.37
CA LEU A 311 0.91 -9.47 -6.62
C LEU A 311 0.95 -10.83 -7.35
N HIS A 312 1.12 -10.85 -8.68
CA HIS A 312 1.14 -12.06 -9.50
C HIS A 312 2.39 -12.15 -10.38
N PRO A 313 3.61 -12.23 -9.81
CA PRO A 313 4.86 -12.14 -10.57
C PRO A 313 5.02 -13.26 -11.60
N GLY A 314 4.55 -14.48 -11.31
CA GLY A 314 4.59 -15.60 -12.25
C GLY A 314 3.72 -15.37 -13.50
N VAL A 315 2.49 -14.87 -13.31
CA VAL A 315 1.58 -14.53 -14.42
C VAL A 315 2.15 -13.37 -15.22
N THR A 316 2.70 -12.35 -14.54
CA THR A 316 3.33 -11.19 -15.17
C THR A 316 4.53 -11.59 -16.03
N ALA A 317 5.39 -12.46 -15.50
CA ALA A 317 6.54 -12.99 -16.24
C ALA A 317 6.09 -13.80 -17.48
N ALA A 318 5.04 -14.62 -17.34
CA ALA A 318 4.48 -15.40 -18.45
C ALA A 318 3.91 -14.49 -19.56
N ILE A 319 3.16 -13.45 -19.20
CA ILE A 319 2.63 -12.46 -20.16
C ILE A 319 3.79 -11.71 -20.84
N ALA A 320 4.79 -11.26 -20.09
CA ALA A 320 5.95 -10.56 -20.64
C ALA A 320 6.72 -11.45 -21.64
N ALA A 321 6.96 -12.72 -21.29
CA ALA A 321 7.61 -13.69 -22.18
C ALA A 321 6.80 -13.95 -23.45
N ALA A 322 5.47 -14.09 -23.34
CA ALA A 322 4.59 -14.27 -24.49
C ALA A 322 4.61 -13.05 -25.41
N THR A 323 4.60 -11.84 -24.85
CA THR A 323 4.64 -10.58 -25.61
C THR A 323 5.96 -10.42 -26.35
N LEU A 324 7.09 -10.71 -25.70
CA LEU A 324 8.42 -10.70 -26.31
C LEU A 324 8.52 -11.76 -27.42
N GLY A 325 8.03 -12.99 -27.18
CA GLY A 325 8.01 -14.06 -28.19
C GLY A 325 7.19 -13.67 -29.43
N LEU A 326 6.04 -13.02 -29.23
CA LEU A 326 5.22 -12.52 -30.34
C LEU A 326 5.93 -11.39 -31.11
N GLY A 327 6.61 -10.49 -30.39
CA GLY A 327 7.42 -9.42 -31.01
C GLY A 327 8.56 -9.94 -31.86
N VAL A 328 9.28 -10.96 -31.38
CA VAL A 328 10.35 -11.60 -32.11
C VAL A 328 9.81 -12.36 -33.35
N ALA A 329 8.69 -13.07 -33.21
CA ALA A 329 8.06 -13.77 -34.32
C ALA A 329 7.57 -12.80 -35.41
N THR A 330 6.95 -11.68 -35.03
CA THR A 330 6.48 -10.66 -35.98
C THR A 330 7.66 -9.97 -36.68
N ALA A 331 8.74 -9.65 -35.97
CA ALA A 331 9.94 -9.08 -36.53
C ALA A 331 10.62 -10.09 -37.53
N GLY A 332 10.64 -11.38 -37.21
CA GLY A 332 11.14 -12.45 -38.10
C GLY A 332 10.32 -12.54 -39.39
N VAL A 333 8.98 -12.53 -39.29
CA VAL A 333 8.09 -12.54 -40.47
C VAL A 333 8.27 -11.29 -41.33
N MET A 334 8.42 -10.11 -40.72
CA MET A 334 8.67 -8.86 -41.46
C MET A 334 10.02 -8.88 -42.16
N ALA A 335 11.09 -9.37 -41.50
CA ALA A 335 12.40 -9.51 -42.08
C ALA A 335 12.41 -10.53 -43.25
N GLN A 336 11.67 -11.62 -43.16
CA GLN A 336 11.52 -12.62 -44.22
C GLN A 336 10.76 -12.06 -45.43
N ARG A 337 9.68 -11.29 -45.19
CA ARG A 337 8.93 -10.58 -46.24
C ARG A 337 9.79 -9.52 -46.94
N ALA A 338 10.60 -8.77 -46.20
CA ALA A 338 11.53 -7.78 -46.77
C ALA A 338 12.60 -8.45 -47.66
N ARG A 339 13.17 -9.60 -47.25
CA ARG A 339 14.12 -10.38 -48.05
C ARG A 339 13.47 -10.91 -49.34
N HIS A 340 12.22 -11.41 -49.27
CA HIS A 340 11.49 -11.87 -50.45
C HIS A 340 11.13 -10.74 -51.42
N ALA A 341 10.82 -9.54 -50.91
CA ALA A 341 10.58 -8.37 -51.75
C ALA A 341 11.86 -7.92 -52.47
N ALA A 342 12.99 -7.86 -51.75
CA ALA A 342 14.29 -7.51 -52.34
C ALA A 342 14.77 -8.54 -53.40
N SER A 343 14.53 -9.84 -53.18
CA SER A 343 14.89 -10.87 -54.18
C SER A 343 13.99 -10.82 -55.41
N ARG A 344 12.73 -10.42 -55.31
CA ARG A 344 11.86 -10.19 -56.49
C ARG A 344 12.30 -8.99 -57.30
N GLN A 345 12.69 -7.90 -56.64
CA GLN A 345 13.17 -6.70 -57.28
C GLN A 345 14.49 -6.93 -58.02
N ALA A 346 15.43 -7.67 -57.45
CA ALA A 346 16.68 -8.08 -58.10
C ALA A 346 16.45 -9.00 -59.31
N GLY A 347 15.41 -9.86 -59.27
CA GLY A 347 15.04 -10.73 -60.38
C GLY A 347 14.38 -9.98 -61.55
N ASP A 348 13.65 -8.93 -61.27
CA ASP A 348 13.04 -8.06 -62.31
C ASP A 348 14.08 -7.14 -62.97
N ASP A 349 15.05 -6.60 -62.24
CA ASP A 349 16.18 -5.83 -62.81
C ASP A 349 17.06 -6.68 -63.73
N GLN A 350 17.30 -7.96 -63.43
CA GLN A 350 18.03 -8.87 -64.28
C GLN A 350 17.28 -9.24 -65.58
N ARG A 351 15.96 -9.14 -65.63
CA ARG A 351 15.17 -9.36 -66.86
C ARG A 351 15.18 -8.19 -67.77
N LEU A 352 15.36 -6.97 -67.29
CA LEU A 352 15.43 -5.74 -68.09
C LEU A 352 16.78 -5.58 -68.80
N ASP A 353 17.83 -6.24 -68.35
CA ASP A 353 19.16 -6.17 -68.95
C ASP A 353 19.46 -7.32 -69.98
N MET A 354 18.47 -8.12 -70.36
CA MET A 354 18.67 -9.11 -71.43
C MET A 354 18.71 -8.46 -72.81
N PRO A 355 19.76 -8.63 -73.61
CA PRO A 355 19.85 -8.02 -74.92
C PRO A 355 18.76 -8.58 -75.84
N VAL A 356 18.11 -7.70 -76.57
CA VAL A 356 17.08 -7.99 -77.58
C VAL A 356 17.76 -8.78 -78.66
N PRO A 357 17.24 -9.95 -79.10
CA PRO A 357 17.83 -10.72 -80.25
C PRO A 357 17.80 -9.84 -81.49
N ASN A 358 18.98 -9.72 -82.11
CA ASN A 358 19.16 -8.96 -83.37
C ASN A 358 18.53 -9.79 -84.51
N GLU A 359 17.32 -9.40 -84.93
CA GLU A 359 16.74 -9.84 -86.17
C GLU A 359 17.44 -9.09 -87.29
N SER A 360 18.33 -9.75 -87.99
CA SER A 360 18.91 -9.28 -89.24
C SER A 360 18.17 -9.91 -90.42
N PRO A 361 18.00 -9.18 -91.55
CA PRO A 361 17.12 -9.53 -92.67
C PRO A 361 17.56 -10.70 -93.52
#